data_26dd5a96801944581dba33a811f9f5f2
#
_entry.id   26dd5a96801944581dba33a811f9f5f2
#
_cell.length_a   1.000
_cell.length_b   1.000
_cell.length_c   1.000
_cell.angle_alpha   90.00
_cell.angle_beta   90.00
_cell.angle_gamma   90.00
#
_symmetry.space_group_name_H-M   'P 1'
#
loop_
_entity.id
_entity.type
_entity.pdbx_description
1 polymer ?
#
loop_
_entity_poly.entity_id
_entity_poly.type
_entity_poly.pdbx_seq_one_letter_code
_entity_poly.pdbx_strand_id
1 'polypeptide(L)'
;MAKEQTAAVDPQAGSGEDSSGYVFQNRRYVGTKETVAYVVYDMSQSFNINAYTQRFVTNILQVSLKYQRIANIINGIWDVINDVLFGAIVDKTRTRWGKFKPYLVALGIPGTIGTCIYWLMPLIFAGRGPNDIWKFIGYLLLMVVREGAGTFRDIAQKGIQSTITPHPVDRTRIITIANFASGFLGEKLPEQIMTVLLDLIGRNKVKLTLQGTFIGMGVFTAIVAGAGAMWFFFICKERVMQSVERPSIKAGIKSIINNKPILLMTLSKMLSGFSVGGSKSDYLIDVLNFASLNIITGIPGSIINPISYAIVPWFRRHFSSRFLYIMGTYIGDILLVPVFFVGCIGGKKHGLYKKVVPMAIALTLWETLFMIFYGVRKVIPTEMYNEAMDYCEWKNGYRTEGMTSVAQGLAQKLSSIVSSYIALFIKQLIGYDLTAYTRGTAQSDSTKFGLFAMFTIIPFVTTSLGIIPMLFYDLNDKKKEKMYEELLERRAAMSKEATSGDLEALERLAKAQMDIGSKKNEL
;
A
#
# COMPACT_ATOMS: atom_id res chain seq x y z
N MET A 1 -36.75 -25.50 -15.93
CA MET A 1 -37.89 -24.57 -15.78
C MET A 1 -37.53 -23.59 -14.66
N ALA A 2 -37.02 -22.44 -15.01
CA ALA A 2 -36.71 -21.37 -14.09
C ALA A 2 -37.84 -20.35 -14.17
N LYS A 3 -38.54 -20.14 -13.07
CA LYS A 3 -39.57 -19.11 -12.95
C LYS A 3 -38.89 -17.74 -12.91
N GLU A 4 -39.09 -16.96 -13.96
CA GLU A 4 -38.96 -15.51 -13.93
C GLU A 4 -39.97 -14.93 -12.94
N GLN A 5 -39.49 -14.39 -11.84
CA GLN A 5 -40.28 -13.48 -11.02
C GLN A 5 -40.10 -12.06 -11.58
N THR A 6 -41.00 -11.72 -12.49
CA THR A 6 -41.30 -10.32 -12.81
C THR A 6 -41.99 -9.70 -11.60
N ALA A 7 -41.24 -8.85 -10.86
CA ALA A 7 -41.86 -8.02 -9.83
C ALA A 7 -42.70 -6.94 -10.52
N ALA A 8 -44.01 -7.00 -10.30
CA ALA A 8 -44.97 -6.01 -10.73
C ALA A 8 -44.61 -4.62 -10.12
N VAL A 9 -44.56 -3.62 -10.99
CA VAL A 9 -44.44 -2.21 -10.60
C VAL A 9 -45.83 -1.77 -10.07
N ASP A 10 -45.87 -1.33 -8.83
CA ASP A 10 -47.05 -0.73 -8.20
C ASP A 10 -47.30 0.67 -8.80
N PRO A 11 -48.46 0.93 -9.43
CA PRO A 11 -48.69 2.21 -10.12
C PRO A 11 -49.13 3.38 -9.23
N GLN A 12 -49.07 3.25 -7.90
CA GLN A 12 -49.52 4.30 -6.98
C GLN A 12 -48.40 4.87 -6.08
N ALA A 13 -47.31 5.35 -6.67
CA ALA A 13 -46.42 6.28 -5.96
C ALA A 13 -46.58 7.66 -6.62
N GLY A 14 -47.12 8.60 -5.82
CA GLY A 14 -47.54 9.91 -6.26
C GLY A 14 -46.44 10.77 -6.91
N SER A 15 -46.91 11.60 -7.84
CA SER A 15 -46.21 12.71 -8.46
C SER A 15 -45.60 13.67 -7.43
N GLY A 16 -44.30 13.68 -7.29
CA GLY A 16 -43.57 14.65 -6.48
C GLY A 16 -42.06 14.45 -6.61
N GLU A 17 -41.39 15.43 -7.10
CA GLU A 17 -39.96 15.68 -7.21
C GLU A 17 -39.07 14.78 -6.34
N ASP A 18 -38.03 14.14 -6.94
CA ASP A 18 -36.96 13.34 -6.32
C ASP A 18 -37.09 11.80 -6.31
N SER A 19 -37.86 11.18 -7.18
CA SER A 19 -37.90 9.71 -7.26
C SER A 19 -36.65 9.06 -7.88
N SER A 20 -35.80 9.80 -8.60
CA SER A 20 -34.60 9.26 -9.25
C SER A 20 -33.48 8.90 -8.28
N GLY A 21 -33.33 9.62 -7.17
CA GLY A 21 -32.32 9.35 -6.14
C GLY A 21 -32.60 8.12 -5.29
N TYR A 22 -33.88 7.88 -4.94
CA TYR A 22 -34.28 6.76 -4.08
C TYR A 22 -34.23 5.39 -4.77
N VAL A 23 -34.52 5.34 -6.06
CA VAL A 23 -34.48 4.08 -6.83
C VAL A 23 -33.04 3.57 -6.96
N PHE A 24 -32.04 4.47 -7.03
CA PHE A 24 -30.64 4.08 -7.08
C PHE A 24 -30.09 3.63 -5.72
N GLN A 25 -30.57 4.13 -4.60
CA GLN A 25 -30.03 3.81 -3.28
C GLN A 25 -30.33 2.39 -2.80
N ASN A 26 -31.45 1.79 -3.18
CA ASN A 26 -31.89 0.50 -2.67
C ASN A 26 -31.68 -0.68 -3.64
N ARG A 27 -31.22 -0.46 -4.86
CA ARG A 27 -31.07 -1.53 -5.86
C ARG A 27 -29.75 -2.27 -5.67
N ARG A 28 -29.84 -3.55 -5.29
CA ARG A 28 -28.69 -4.46 -5.17
C ARG A 28 -28.57 -5.28 -6.45
N TYR A 29 -27.44 -5.11 -7.16
CA TYR A 29 -27.13 -5.88 -8.37
C TYR A 29 -26.32 -7.14 -8.05
N VAL A 30 -25.62 -7.15 -6.91
CA VAL A 30 -24.75 -8.25 -6.50
C VAL A 30 -25.41 -9.03 -5.37
N GLY A 31 -25.69 -10.31 -5.62
CA GLY A 31 -26.30 -11.21 -4.65
C GLY A 31 -25.34 -11.56 -3.49
N THR A 32 -25.90 -12.10 -2.40
CA THR A 32 -25.13 -12.47 -1.20
C THR A 32 -23.99 -13.46 -1.50
N LYS A 33 -24.25 -14.48 -2.34
CA LYS A 33 -23.23 -15.48 -2.72
C LYS A 33 -22.03 -14.84 -3.42
N GLU A 34 -22.28 -13.91 -4.32
CA GLU A 34 -21.23 -13.21 -5.06
C GLU A 34 -20.47 -12.20 -4.17
N THR A 35 -21.20 -11.51 -3.27
CA THR A 35 -20.57 -10.64 -2.26
C THR A 35 -19.64 -11.45 -1.36
N VAL A 36 -20.09 -12.60 -0.83
CA VAL A 36 -19.25 -13.47 0.00
C VAL A 36 -18.04 -13.99 -0.78
N ALA A 37 -18.25 -14.41 -2.04
CA ALA A 37 -17.16 -14.88 -2.89
C ALA A 37 -16.09 -13.79 -3.12
N TYR A 38 -16.51 -12.53 -3.34
CA TYR A 38 -15.59 -11.40 -3.47
C TYR A 38 -14.84 -11.12 -2.16
N VAL A 39 -15.53 -11.10 -1.02
CA VAL A 39 -14.92 -10.88 0.31
C VAL A 39 -13.90 -11.97 0.62
N VAL A 40 -14.23 -13.25 0.38
CA VAL A 40 -13.30 -14.38 0.61
C VAL A 40 -12.12 -14.31 -0.36
N TYR A 41 -12.34 -13.93 -1.62
CA TYR A 41 -11.26 -13.72 -2.57
C TYR A 41 -10.29 -12.65 -2.07
N ASP A 42 -10.78 -11.45 -1.77
CA ASP A 42 -9.96 -10.32 -1.30
C ASP A 42 -9.20 -10.66 -0.01
N MET A 43 -9.90 -11.29 0.95
CA MET A 43 -9.31 -11.80 2.18
C MET A 43 -8.21 -12.85 1.90
N SER A 44 -8.46 -13.80 0.97
CA SER A 44 -7.49 -14.85 0.65
C SER A 44 -6.22 -14.32 -0.04
N GLN A 45 -6.34 -13.27 -0.87
CA GLN A 45 -5.19 -12.61 -1.47
C GLN A 45 -4.33 -11.86 -0.43
N SER A 46 -4.97 -11.32 0.60
CA SER A 46 -4.30 -10.66 1.72
C SER A 46 -3.74 -11.65 2.74
N PHE A 47 -4.22 -12.90 2.74
CA PHE A 47 -3.80 -13.97 3.67
C PHE A 47 -2.43 -14.53 3.28
N ASN A 48 -1.38 -13.83 3.70
CA ASN A 48 0.00 -14.16 3.34
C ASN A 48 0.97 -13.79 4.47
N ILE A 49 2.21 -14.27 4.36
CA ILE A 49 3.31 -13.95 5.27
C ILE A 49 4.37 -13.07 4.62
N ASN A 50 3.95 -12.16 3.73
CA ASN A 50 4.87 -11.29 2.97
C ASN A 50 5.72 -10.38 3.88
N ALA A 51 5.24 -10.01 5.06
CA ALA A 51 6.01 -9.28 6.07
C ALA A 51 7.31 -10.00 6.46
N TYR A 52 7.35 -11.32 6.34
CA TYR A 52 8.51 -12.16 6.63
C TYR A 52 9.33 -12.58 5.42
N THR A 53 8.97 -12.13 4.21
CA THR A 53 9.67 -12.52 2.96
C THR A 53 11.14 -12.14 3.01
N GLN A 54 11.48 -10.93 3.48
CA GLN A 54 12.87 -10.51 3.59
C GLN A 54 13.67 -11.39 4.54
N ARG A 55 13.07 -11.77 5.68
CA ARG A 55 13.67 -12.69 6.66
C ARG A 55 13.84 -14.09 6.07
N PHE A 56 12.85 -14.59 5.34
CA PHE A 56 12.95 -15.88 4.62
C PHE A 56 14.14 -15.89 3.67
N VAL A 57 14.29 -14.89 2.81
CA VAL A 57 15.40 -14.80 1.85
C VAL A 57 16.74 -14.68 2.54
N THR A 58 16.80 -13.86 3.60
CA THR A 58 18.04 -13.56 4.31
C THR A 58 18.50 -14.71 5.20
N ASN A 59 17.61 -15.26 6.02
CA ASN A 59 17.97 -16.18 7.09
C ASN A 59 17.66 -17.66 6.79
N ILE A 60 16.63 -17.96 5.99
CA ILE A 60 16.23 -19.34 5.70
C ILE A 60 16.82 -19.81 4.38
N LEU A 61 16.59 -19.07 3.30
CA LEU A 61 17.19 -19.36 1.99
C LEU A 61 18.68 -19.00 1.97
N GLN A 62 19.10 -18.03 2.78
CA GLN A 62 20.50 -17.57 2.91
C GLN A 62 21.10 -17.13 1.58
N VAL A 63 20.42 -16.24 0.86
CA VAL A 63 20.98 -15.53 -0.30
C VAL A 63 21.86 -14.40 0.23
N SER A 64 23.09 -14.25 -0.29
CA SER A 64 24.00 -13.18 0.15
C SER A 64 23.36 -11.78 -0.03
N LEU A 65 23.65 -10.85 0.88
CA LEU A 65 23.11 -9.50 0.81
C LEU A 65 23.49 -8.78 -0.48
N LYS A 66 24.66 -9.09 -1.06
CA LYS A 66 25.08 -8.59 -2.38
C LYS A 66 24.10 -9.02 -3.47
N TYR A 67 23.77 -10.30 -3.53
CA TYR A 67 22.83 -10.84 -4.53
C TYR A 67 21.40 -10.33 -4.31
N GLN A 68 20.98 -10.19 -3.05
CA GLN A 68 19.67 -9.59 -2.75
C GLN A 68 19.57 -8.14 -3.26
N ARG A 69 20.63 -7.31 -3.12
CA ARG A 69 20.65 -5.96 -3.67
C ARG A 69 20.51 -5.94 -5.19
N ILE A 70 21.23 -6.82 -5.89
CA ILE A 70 21.14 -6.93 -7.35
C ILE A 70 19.73 -7.39 -7.76
N ALA A 71 19.18 -8.40 -7.09
CA ALA A 71 17.84 -8.90 -7.36
C ALA A 71 16.78 -7.81 -7.16
N ASN A 72 16.87 -7.01 -6.08
CA ASN A 72 15.92 -5.94 -5.80
C ASN A 72 15.97 -4.83 -6.87
N ILE A 73 17.14 -4.48 -7.40
CA ILE A 73 17.25 -3.52 -8.51
C ILE A 73 16.58 -4.09 -9.77
N ILE A 74 16.93 -5.33 -10.15
CA ILE A 74 16.37 -5.96 -11.34
C ILE A 74 14.86 -6.09 -11.23
N ASN A 75 14.38 -6.57 -10.07
CA ASN A 75 12.93 -6.71 -9.84
C ASN A 75 12.21 -5.36 -9.81
N GLY A 76 12.80 -4.32 -9.24
CA GLY A 76 12.21 -3.00 -9.22
C GLY A 76 12.12 -2.36 -10.62
N ILE A 77 13.14 -2.56 -11.47
CA ILE A 77 13.08 -2.14 -12.88
C ILE A 77 12.01 -2.95 -13.63
N TRP A 78 11.97 -4.26 -13.40
CA TRP A 78 10.95 -5.14 -13.97
C TRP A 78 9.53 -4.71 -13.54
N ASP A 79 9.31 -4.37 -12.29
CA ASP A 79 8.03 -3.91 -11.76
C ASP A 79 7.52 -2.63 -12.47
N VAL A 80 8.41 -1.71 -12.80
CA VAL A 80 8.07 -0.52 -13.61
C VAL A 80 7.69 -0.89 -15.06
N ILE A 81 8.42 -1.83 -15.67
CA ILE A 81 8.19 -2.25 -17.05
C ILE A 81 6.90 -3.08 -17.15
N ASN A 82 6.69 -4.01 -16.24
CA ASN A 82 5.57 -4.93 -16.30
C ASN A 82 4.21 -4.24 -16.11
N ASP A 83 4.13 -3.18 -15.29
CA ASP A 83 2.90 -2.39 -15.13
C ASP A 83 2.39 -1.85 -16.48
N VAL A 84 3.30 -1.35 -17.31
CA VAL A 84 2.95 -0.80 -18.62
C VAL A 84 2.57 -1.91 -19.61
N LEU A 85 3.39 -2.97 -19.66
CA LEU A 85 3.18 -4.08 -20.59
C LEU A 85 1.88 -4.84 -20.29
N PHE A 86 1.72 -5.25 -19.04
CA PHE A 86 0.59 -6.10 -18.65
C PHE A 86 -0.72 -5.34 -18.66
N GLY A 87 -0.66 -4.09 -18.29
CA GLY A 87 -1.82 -3.27 -18.47
C GLY A 87 -2.25 -3.13 -19.93
N ALA A 88 -1.32 -2.97 -20.89
CA ALA A 88 -1.65 -2.94 -22.31
C ALA A 88 -2.22 -4.29 -22.80
N ILE A 89 -1.73 -5.41 -22.28
CA ILE A 89 -2.25 -6.75 -22.56
C ILE A 89 -3.69 -6.88 -22.07
N VAL A 90 -3.95 -6.50 -20.81
CA VAL A 90 -5.30 -6.56 -20.22
C VAL A 90 -6.28 -5.67 -20.98
N ASP A 91 -5.85 -4.48 -21.43
CA ASP A 91 -6.72 -3.58 -22.18
C ASP A 91 -7.14 -4.11 -23.55
N LYS A 92 -6.28 -4.89 -24.20
CA LYS A 92 -6.60 -5.55 -25.48
C LYS A 92 -7.42 -6.83 -25.31
N THR A 93 -7.53 -7.35 -24.10
CA THR A 93 -8.21 -8.62 -23.84
C THR A 93 -9.72 -8.47 -23.95
N ARG A 94 -10.33 -9.34 -24.74
CA ARG A 94 -11.78 -9.51 -24.91
C ARG A 94 -12.07 -11.01 -24.93
N THR A 95 -12.68 -11.52 -23.87
CA THR A 95 -13.03 -12.94 -23.80
C THR A 95 -14.51 -13.15 -23.44
N ARG A 96 -15.01 -14.35 -23.66
CA ARG A 96 -16.39 -14.76 -23.26
C ARG A 96 -16.64 -14.67 -21.76
N TRP A 97 -15.57 -14.66 -20.94
CA TRP A 97 -15.65 -14.58 -19.47
C TRP A 97 -15.54 -13.14 -18.94
N GLY A 98 -15.28 -12.17 -19.82
CA GLY A 98 -15.05 -10.78 -19.49
C GLY A 98 -13.62 -10.33 -19.81
N LYS A 99 -13.25 -9.13 -19.36
CA LYS A 99 -11.93 -8.52 -19.57
C LYS A 99 -10.91 -8.94 -18.50
N PHE A 100 -11.32 -8.95 -17.22
CA PHE A 100 -10.44 -9.13 -16.07
C PHE A 100 -10.48 -10.55 -15.49
N LYS A 101 -11.65 -11.17 -15.52
CA LYS A 101 -11.91 -12.50 -14.96
C LYS A 101 -10.96 -13.59 -15.49
N PRO A 102 -10.57 -13.66 -16.77
CA PRO A 102 -9.64 -14.68 -17.25
C PRO A 102 -8.30 -14.69 -16.53
N TYR A 103 -7.82 -13.52 -16.08
CA TYR A 103 -6.54 -13.40 -15.40
C TYR A 103 -6.56 -13.96 -13.97
N LEU A 104 -7.72 -14.11 -13.35
CA LEU A 104 -7.84 -14.80 -12.06
C LEU A 104 -7.42 -16.28 -12.17
N VAL A 105 -7.67 -16.92 -13.31
CA VAL A 105 -7.33 -18.34 -13.55
C VAL A 105 -6.02 -18.48 -14.30
N ALA A 106 -5.87 -17.77 -15.41
CA ALA A 106 -4.69 -17.91 -16.28
C ALA A 106 -3.38 -17.63 -15.53
N LEU A 107 -3.44 -16.79 -14.50
CA LEU A 107 -2.31 -16.44 -13.66
C LEU A 107 -2.49 -16.85 -12.20
N GLY A 108 -3.72 -17.13 -11.77
CA GLY A 108 -4.02 -17.62 -10.42
C GLY A 108 -3.33 -18.96 -10.14
N ILE A 109 -3.48 -19.94 -11.01
CA ILE A 109 -2.87 -21.28 -10.87
C ILE A 109 -1.34 -21.22 -11.03
N PRO A 110 -0.78 -20.69 -12.15
CA PRO A 110 0.68 -20.60 -12.30
C PRO A 110 1.33 -19.71 -11.23
N GLY A 111 0.67 -18.62 -10.81
CA GLY A 111 1.15 -17.75 -9.73
C GLY A 111 1.17 -18.45 -8.37
N THR A 112 0.16 -19.27 -8.07
CA THR A 112 0.12 -20.11 -6.87
C THR A 112 1.26 -21.14 -6.89
N ILE A 113 1.44 -21.84 -8.01
CA ILE A 113 2.53 -22.82 -8.17
C ILE A 113 3.88 -22.13 -8.01
N GLY A 114 4.09 -21.00 -8.69
CA GLY A 114 5.33 -20.22 -8.57
C GLY A 114 5.60 -19.73 -7.14
N THR A 115 4.55 -19.35 -6.41
CA THR A 115 4.68 -18.95 -4.99
C THR A 115 4.98 -20.17 -4.11
N CYS A 116 4.38 -21.33 -4.36
CA CYS A 116 4.73 -22.56 -3.64
C CYS A 116 6.20 -22.95 -3.90
N ILE A 117 6.66 -22.93 -5.15
CA ILE A 117 8.06 -23.21 -5.51
C ILE A 117 9.00 -22.20 -4.82
N TYR A 118 8.61 -20.93 -4.75
CA TYR A 118 9.40 -19.92 -4.04
C TYR A 118 9.60 -20.26 -2.56
N TRP A 119 8.58 -20.69 -1.84
CA TRP A 119 8.71 -21.11 -0.44
C TRP A 119 9.43 -22.45 -0.27
N LEU A 120 9.43 -23.32 -1.30
CA LEU A 120 10.15 -24.59 -1.33
C LEU A 120 11.63 -24.45 -1.70
N MET A 121 12.11 -23.26 -2.10
CA MET A 121 13.51 -23.05 -2.52
C MET A 121 14.56 -23.54 -1.52
N PRO A 122 14.41 -23.42 -0.19
CA PRO A 122 15.40 -23.96 0.75
C PRO A 122 15.61 -25.47 0.65
N LEU A 123 14.60 -26.22 0.18
CA LEU A 123 14.73 -27.66 -0.10
C LEU A 123 15.40 -27.90 -1.45
N ILE A 124 15.04 -27.11 -2.48
CA ILE A 124 15.60 -27.25 -3.84
C ILE A 124 17.10 -26.93 -3.85
N PHE A 125 17.52 -25.93 -3.08
CA PHE A 125 18.92 -25.48 -3.00
C PHE A 125 19.59 -25.90 -1.69
N ALA A 126 19.16 -27.02 -1.09
CA ALA A 126 19.74 -27.54 0.14
C ALA A 126 21.26 -27.77 -0.02
N GLY A 127 22.03 -27.37 1.01
CA GLY A 127 23.50 -27.54 1.01
C GLY A 127 24.28 -26.52 0.17
N ARG A 128 23.61 -25.62 -0.59
CA ARG A 128 24.29 -24.56 -1.36
C ARG A 128 24.58 -23.33 -0.50
N GLY A 129 25.78 -22.79 -0.64
CA GLY A 129 26.23 -21.59 0.11
C GLY A 129 25.48 -20.31 -0.24
N PRO A 130 25.68 -19.23 0.54
CA PRO A 130 25.03 -17.93 0.31
C PRO A 130 25.40 -17.25 -1.00
N ASN A 131 26.62 -17.53 -1.54
CA ASN A 131 27.14 -16.94 -2.77
C ASN A 131 27.00 -17.87 -3.99
N ASP A 132 26.17 -18.93 -3.91
CA ASP A 132 25.94 -19.83 -5.04
C ASP A 132 25.13 -19.11 -6.13
N ILE A 133 25.68 -19.13 -7.36
CA ILE A 133 25.09 -18.41 -8.50
C ILE A 133 23.77 -19.04 -8.97
N TRP A 134 23.63 -20.38 -8.89
CA TRP A 134 22.41 -21.06 -9.32
C TRP A 134 21.26 -20.79 -8.35
N LYS A 135 21.55 -20.73 -7.05
CA LYS A 135 20.59 -20.29 -6.03
C LYS A 135 20.13 -18.85 -6.30
N PHE A 136 21.06 -17.95 -6.63
CA PHE A 136 20.74 -16.57 -6.99
C PHE A 136 19.87 -16.48 -8.24
N ILE A 137 20.22 -17.20 -9.31
CA ILE A 137 19.43 -17.20 -10.56
C ILE A 137 18.03 -17.74 -10.30
N GLY A 138 17.89 -18.86 -9.58
CA GLY A 138 16.59 -19.42 -9.22
C GLY A 138 15.74 -18.44 -8.39
N TYR A 139 16.36 -17.78 -7.40
CA TYR A 139 15.71 -16.74 -6.60
C TYR A 139 15.23 -15.55 -7.45
N LEU A 140 16.10 -15.02 -8.31
CA LEU A 140 15.79 -13.88 -9.18
C LEU A 140 14.66 -14.23 -10.16
N LEU A 141 14.72 -15.39 -10.80
CA LEU A 141 13.70 -15.84 -11.74
C LEU A 141 12.33 -15.95 -11.08
N LEU A 142 12.26 -16.62 -9.92
CA LEU A 142 11.00 -16.75 -9.19
C LEU A 142 10.48 -15.41 -8.65
N MET A 143 11.37 -14.52 -8.24
CA MET A 143 11.01 -13.18 -7.81
C MET A 143 10.36 -12.39 -8.96
N VAL A 144 10.96 -12.38 -10.15
CA VAL A 144 10.46 -11.71 -11.36
C VAL A 144 9.11 -12.31 -11.81
N VAL A 145 8.99 -13.64 -11.80
CA VAL A 145 7.72 -14.33 -12.17
C VAL A 145 6.61 -14.02 -11.18
N ARG A 146 6.90 -14.03 -9.88
CA ARG A 146 5.91 -13.68 -8.84
C ARG A 146 5.47 -12.24 -8.95
N GLU A 147 6.40 -11.32 -9.21
CA GLU A 147 6.09 -9.89 -9.40
C GLU A 147 5.16 -9.71 -10.60
N GLY A 148 5.48 -10.33 -11.74
CA GLY A 148 4.63 -10.28 -12.93
C GLY A 148 3.23 -10.86 -12.68
N ALA A 149 3.12 -12.02 -12.03
CA ALA A 149 1.83 -12.59 -11.65
C ALA A 149 1.06 -11.70 -10.68
N GLY A 150 1.76 -11.05 -9.74
CA GLY A 150 1.21 -10.07 -8.81
C GLY A 150 0.59 -8.87 -9.53
N THR A 151 1.31 -8.26 -10.46
CA THR A 151 0.83 -7.11 -11.25
C THR A 151 -0.43 -7.43 -12.04
N PHE A 152 -0.48 -8.57 -12.73
CA PHE A 152 -1.69 -9.00 -13.43
C PHE A 152 -2.87 -9.19 -12.48
N ARG A 153 -2.63 -9.82 -11.33
CA ARG A 153 -3.66 -10.01 -10.30
C ARG A 153 -4.18 -8.67 -9.79
N ASP A 154 -3.30 -7.73 -9.50
CA ASP A 154 -3.66 -6.41 -8.95
C ASP A 154 -4.46 -5.58 -9.98
N ILE A 155 -4.08 -5.66 -11.27
CA ILE A 155 -4.85 -5.05 -12.36
C ILE A 155 -6.24 -5.70 -12.49
N ALA A 156 -6.30 -7.04 -12.45
CA ALA A 156 -7.55 -7.77 -12.54
C ALA A 156 -8.46 -7.48 -11.34
N GLN A 157 -7.93 -7.46 -10.13
CA GLN A 157 -8.68 -7.17 -8.91
C GLN A 157 -9.29 -5.76 -8.93
N LYS A 158 -8.51 -4.74 -9.25
CA LYS A 158 -8.99 -3.36 -9.40
C LYS A 158 -10.02 -3.22 -10.52
N GLY A 159 -9.79 -3.92 -11.63
CA GLY A 159 -10.73 -3.97 -12.75
C GLY A 159 -12.06 -4.61 -12.36
N ILE A 160 -12.05 -5.73 -11.65
CA ILE A 160 -13.26 -6.39 -11.17
C ILE A 160 -13.99 -5.52 -10.14
N GLN A 161 -13.30 -4.83 -9.25
CA GLN A 161 -13.92 -3.88 -8.33
C GLN A 161 -14.77 -2.83 -9.05
N SER A 162 -14.32 -2.37 -10.23
CA SER A 162 -15.04 -1.37 -11.02
C SER A 162 -16.17 -1.96 -11.88
N THR A 163 -16.11 -3.26 -12.22
CA THR A 163 -16.99 -3.91 -13.18
C THR A 163 -18.02 -4.88 -12.56
N ILE A 164 -17.87 -5.22 -11.27
CA ILE A 164 -18.75 -6.16 -10.57
C ILE A 164 -20.19 -5.65 -10.46
N THR A 165 -20.37 -4.34 -10.31
CA THR A 165 -21.69 -3.68 -10.26
C THR A 165 -21.64 -2.29 -10.88
N PRO A 166 -22.67 -1.88 -11.65
CA PRO A 166 -22.80 -0.52 -12.14
C PRO A 166 -23.15 0.48 -11.03
N HIS A 167 -23.67 0.01 -9.88
CA HIS A 167 -24.20 0.86 -8.82
C HIS A 167 -23.11 1.27 -7.81
N PRO A 168 -22.80 2.57 -7.64
CA PRO A 168 -21.71 3.04 -6.78
C PRO A 168 -21.87 2.64 -5.31
N VAL A 169 -23.09 2.75 -4.75
CA VAL A 169 -23.36 2.43 -3.33
C VAL A 169 -23.19 0.94 -3.05
N ASP A 170 -23.68 0.06 -3.94
CA ASP A 170 -23.51 -1.39 -3.82
C ASP A 170 -22.03 -1.77 -3.93
N ARG A 171 -21.27 -1.10 -4.83
CA ARG A 171 -19.81 -1.25 -4.96
C ARG A 171 -19.09 -0.87 -3.68
N THR A 172 -19.37 0.32 -3.12
CA THR A 172 -18.76 0.79 -1.88
C THR A 172 -19.04 -0.17 -0.73
N ARG A 173 -20.26 -0.69 -0.60
CA ARG A 173 -20.62 -1.68 0.41
C ARG A 173 -19.74 -2.94 0.32
N ILE A 174 -19.62 -3.51 -0.89
CA ILE A 174 -18.84 -4.74 -1.11
C ILE A 174 -17.36 -4.51 -0.78
N ILE A 175 -16.77 -3.41 -1.28
CA ILE A 175 -15.37 -3.05 -1.05
C ILE A 175 -15.11 -2.80 0.43
N THR A 176 -16.02 -2.13 1.15
CA THR A 176 -15.86 -1.85 2.59
C THR A 176 -15.83 -3.14 3.41
N ILE A 177 -16.76 -4.07 3.15
CA ILE A 177 -16.80 -5.37 3.84
C ILE A 177 -15.54 -6.19 3.52
N ALA A 178 -15.11 -6.20 2.25
CA ALA A 178 -13.92 -6.90 1.82
C ALA A 178 -12.67 -6.34 2.50
N ASN A 179 -12.46 -5.02 2.46
CA ASN A 179 -11.31 -4.37 3.11
C ASN A 179 -11.26 -4.62 4.62
N PHE A 180 -12.41 -4.65 5.30
CA PHE A 180 -12.46 -4.97 6.72
C PHE A 180 -12.02 -6.43 6.99
N ALA A 181 -12.57 -7.38 6.24
CA ALA A 181 -12.22 -8.80 6.37
C ALA A 181 -10.75 -9.05 6.00
N SER A 182 -10.28 -8.45 4.90
CA SER A 182 -8.90 -8.58 4.42
C SER A 182 -7.88 -7.97 5.40
N GLY A 183 -8.17 -6.80 5.96
CA GLY A 183 -7.28 -6.15 6.90
C GLY A 183 -7.16 -6.90 8.23
N PHE A 184 -8.27 -7.43 8.74
CA PHE A 184 -8.29 -8.10 10.05
C PHE A 184 -7.91 -9.59 9.96
N LEU A 185 -8.59 -10.35 9.10
CA LEU A 185 -8.38 -11.80 8.98
C LEU A 185 -7.32 -12.14 7.92
N GLY A 186 -7.30 -11.39 6.82
CA GLY A 186 -6.37 -11.65 5.72
C GLY A 186 -4.94 -11.28 6.08
N GLU A 187 -4.67 -10.02 6.38
CA GLU A 187 -3.32 -9.51 6.59
C GLU A 187 -2.77 -9.84 8.00
N LYS A 188 -3.56 -9.54 9.04
CA LYS A 188 -3.05 -9.62 10.41
C LYS A 188 -2.96 -11.03 10.96
N LEU A 189 -3.92 -11.90 10.66
CA LEU A 189 -3.97 -13.24 11.25
C LEU A 189 -2.75 -14.11 10.88
N PRO A 190 -2.35 -14.28 9.61
CA PRO A 190 -1.17 -15.09 9.28
C PRO A 190 0.13 -14.47 9.80
N GLU A 191 0.23 -13.13 9.84
CA GLU A 191 1.37 -12.43 10.43
C GLU A 191 1.49 -12.76 11.93
N GLN A 192 0.39 -12.70 12.68
CA GLN A 192 0.37 -12.98 14.11
C GLN A 192 0.66 -14.46 14.41
N ILE A 193 0.08 -15.39 13.64
CA ILE A 193 0.37 -16.83 13.75
C ILE A 193 1.86 -17.07 13.55
N MET A 194 2.44 -16.49 12.50
CA MET A 194 3.87 -16.64 12.21
C MET A 194 4.73 -16.08 13.34
N THR A 195 4.38 -14.90 13.87
CA THR A 195 5.07 -14.27 15.00
C THR A 195 5.11 -15.19 16.23
N VAL A 196 3.96 -15.76 16.60
CA VAL A 196 3.85 -16.69 17.75
C VAL A 196 4.64 -17.97 17.51
N LEU A 197 4.57 -18.54 16.30
CA LEU A 197 5.33 -19.73 15.95
C LEU A 197 6.84 -19.51 16.06
N LEU A 198 7.34 -18.36 15.60
CA LEU A 198 8.76 -18.01 15.72
C LEU A 198 9.23 -17.93 17.18
N ASP A 199 8.41 -17.36 18.06
CA ASP A 199 8.74 -17.33 19.50
C ASP A 199 8.70 -18.70 20.16
N LEU A 200 7.72 -19.53 19.83
CA LEU A 200 7.63 -20.90 20.37
C LEU A 200 8.82 -21.76 19.95
N ILE A 201 9.28 -21.59 18.71
CA ILE A 201 10.48 -22.27 18.18
C ILE A 201 11.73 -21.72 18.87
N GLY A 202 11.88 -20.39 18.93
CA GLY A 202 13.03 -19.74 19.59
C GLY A 202 13.19 -20.11 21.07
N ARG A 203 12.09 -20.45 21.75
CA ARG A 203 12.07 -20.90 23.14
C ARG A 203 12.08 -22.44 23.30
N ASN A 204 12.27 -23.19 22.22
CA ASN A 204 12.24 -24.66 22.20
C ASN A 204 10.95 -25.28 22.79
N LYS A 205 9.82 -24.57 22.71
CA LYS A 205 8.53 -25.09 23.21
C LYS A 205 7.81 -26.01 22.23
N VAL A 206 8.18 -25.97 20.95
CA VAL A 206 7.64 -26.82 19.88
C VAL A 206 8.78 -27.45 19.09
N LYS A 207 8.57 -28.69 18.66
CA LYS A 207 9.55 -29.47 17.85
C LYS A 207 9.44 -29.15 16.34
N LEU A 208 9.24 -27.87 16.00
CA LEU A 208 9.21 -27.41 14.61
C LEU A 208 10.54 -26.79 14.24
N THR A 209 10.97 -27.00 13.00
CA THR A 209 12.15 -26.31 12.45
C THR A 209 11.74 -24.96 11.88
N LEU A 210 12.61 -23.97 11.99
CA LEU A 210 12.38 -22.64 11.38
C LEU A 210 12.11 -22.77 9.88
N GLN A 211 12.92 -23.54 9.16
CA GLN A 211 12.76 -23.79 7.73
C GLN A 211 11.41 -24.42 7.42
N GLY A 212 11.02 -25.48 8.15
CA GLY A 212 9.73 -26.14 7.97
C GLY A 212 8.54 -25.24 8.22
N THR A 213 8.64 -24.35 9.22
CA THR A 213 7.58 -23.37 9.55
C THR A 213 7.41 -22.34 8.43
N PHE A 214 8.49 -21.78 7.89
CA PHE A 214 8.41 -20.84 6.77
C PHE A 214 7.85 -21.50 5.50
N ILE A 215 8.30 -22.71 5.18
CA ILE A 215 7.80 -23.49 4.04
C ILE A 215 6.32 -23.81 4.24
N GLY A 216 5.95 -24.37 5.40
CA GLY A 216 4.58 -24.77 5.69
C GLY A 216 3.60 -23.61 5.63
N MET A 217 3.90 -22.51 6.33
CA MET A 217 3.05 -21.32 6.32
C MET A 217 3.01 -20.65 4.94
N GLY A 218 4.16 -20.57 4.26
CA GLY A 218 4.24 -19.97 2.94
C GLY A 218 3.45 -20.74 1.88
N VAL A 219 3.57 -22.06 1.85
CA VAL A 219 2.81 -22.94 0.94
C VAL A 219 1.32 -22.93 1.29
N PHE A 220 0.99 -23.02 2.57
CA PHE A 220 -0.40 -22.97 3.04
C PHE A 220 -1.10 -21.67 2.61
N THR A 221 -0.48 -20.52 2.84
CA THR A 221 -1.06 -19.23 2.44
C THR A 221 -1.18 -19.09 0.92
N ALA A 222 -0.21 -19.62 0.14
CA ALA A 222 -0.27 -19.64 -1.31
C ALA A 222 -1.44 -20.48 -1.83
N ILE A 223 -1.69 -21.65 -1.23
CA ILE A 223 -2.82 -22.50 -1.59
C ILE A 223 -4.16 -21.82 -1.25
N VAL A 224 -4.27 -21.19 -0.07
CA VAL A 224 -5.46 -20.44 0.32
C VAL A 224 -5.76 -19.31 -0.68
N ALA A 225 -4.74 -18.56 -1.10
CA ALA A 225 -4.88 -17.50 -2.11
C ALA A 225 -5.34 -18.05 -3.46
N GLY A 226 -4.75 -19.16 -3.92
CA GLY A 226 -5.14 -19.83 -5.16
C GLY A 226 -6.57 -20.39 -5.13
N ALA A 227 -6.95 -21.05 -4.04
CA ALA A 227 -8.30 -21.58 -3.84
C ALA A 227 -9.37 -20.47 -3.82
N GLY A 228 -9.08 -19.36 -3.13
CA GLY A 228 -9.97 -18.19 -3.10
C GLY A 228 -10.15 -17.57 -4.49
N ALA A 229 -9.09 -17.44 -5.27
CA ALA A 229 -9.16 -16.95 -6.64
C ALA A 229 -9.98 -17.86 -7.55
N MET A 230 -9.80 -19.18 -7.45
CA MET A 230 -10.57 -20.16 -8.22
C MET A 230 -12.06 -20.14 -7.84
N TRP A 231 -12.37 -20.13 -6.55
CA TRP A 231 -13.77 -20.05 -6.10
C TRP A 231 -14.47 -18.80 -6.61
N PHE A 232 -13.80 -17.65 -6.49
CA PHE A 232 -14.33 -16.38 -6.98
C PHE A 232 -14.53 -16.39 -8.51
N PHE A 233 -13.60 -16.96 -9.27
CA PHE A 233 -13.73 -17.11 -10.71
C PHE A 233 -15.04 -17.80 -11.13
N PHE A 234 -15.43 -18.88 -10.46
CA PHE A 234 -16.64 -19.61 -10.82
C PHE A 234 -17.93 -18.84 -10.49
N ILE A 235 -17.93 -18.01 -9.45
CA ILE A 235 -19.14 -17.32 -8.96
C ILE A 235 -19.30 -15.92 -9.54
N CYS A 236 -18.20 -15.17 -9.69
CA CYS A 236 -18.23 -13.77 -10.10
C CYS A 236 -18.66 -13.58 -11.56
N LYS A 237 -19.41 -12.50 -11.82
CA LYS A 237 -19.77 -12.03 -13.17
C LYS A 237 -19.33 -10.58 -13.34
N GLU A 238 -18.66 -10.28 -14.44
CA GLU A 238 -18.40 -8.92 -14.86
C GLU A 238 -19.65 -8.36 -15.55
N ARG A 239 -20.19 -7.24 -15.03
CA ARG A 239 -21.46 -6.64 -15.52
C ARG A 239 -21.24 -5.36 -16.33
N VAL A 240 -20.11 -4.69 -16.13
CA VAL A 240 -19.83 -3.41 -16.77
C VAL A 240 -18.58 -3.54 -17.64
N MET A 241 -18.73 -3.28 -18.94
CA MET A 241 -17.56 -3.14 -19.81
C MET A 241 -17.09 -1.69 -19.77
N GLN A 242 -15.95 -1.45 -19.14
CA GLN A 242 -15.30 -0.14 -19.15
C GLN A 242 -14.16 -0.12 -20.17
N SER A 243 -14.11 0.93 -21.01
CA SER A 243 -12.89 1.32 -21.69
C SER A 243 -12.06 2.15 -20.70
N VAL A 244 -10.92 1.62 -20.26
CA VAL A 244 -10.00 2.40 -19.42
C VAL A 244 -9.08 3.16 -20.37
N GLU A 245 -9.33 4.46 -20.54
CA GLU A 245 -8.34 5.35 -21.16
C GLU A 245 -7.11 5.39 -20.25
N ARG A 246 -5.96 5.07 -20.82
CA ARG A 246 -4.71 5.15 -20.09
C ARG A 246 -4.05 6.49 -20.31
N PRO A 247 -3.83 7.23 -19.22
CA PRO A 247 -3.04 8.44 -19.29
C PRO A 247 -1.59 8.12 -19.70
N SER A 248 -1.02 8.94 -20.58
CA SER A 248 0.38 8.84 -20.95
C SER A 248 1.26 9.23 -19.76
N ILE A 249 2.29 8.41 -19.46
CA ILE A 249 3.28 8.68 -18.38
C ILE A 249 3.91 10.07 -18.55
N LYS A 250 4.24 10.44 -19.81
CA LYS A 250 4.81 11.76 -20.14
C LYS A 250 3.85 12.89 -19.77
N ALA A 251 2.56 12.72 -20.05
CA ALA A 251 1.53 13.70 -19.67
C ALA A 251 1.36 13.78 -18.14
N GLY A 252 1.48 12.66 -17.45
CA GLY A 252 1.47 12.62 -15.98
C GLY A 252 2.64 13.37 -15.34
N ILE A 253 3.85 13.18 -15.82
CA ILE A 253 5.03 13.91 -15.35
C ILE A 253 4.87 15.42 -15.64
N LYS A 254 4.42 15.80 -16.83
CA LYS A 254 4.17 17.20 -17.18
C LYS A 254 3.10 17.83 -16.27
N SER A 255 2.05 17.09 -15.95
CA SER A 255 1.01 17.53 -15.02
C SER A 255 1.55 17.79 -13.60
N ILE A 256 2.44 16.93 -13.10
CA ILE A 256 3.08 17.14 -11.79
C ILE A 256 3.95 18.39 -11.79
N ILE A 257 4.76 18.59 -12.82
CA ILE A 257 5.66 19.75 -12.92
C ILE A 257 4.87 21.06 -13.00
N ASN A 258 3.74 21.07 -13.70
CA ASN A 258 2.90 22.26 -13.85
C ASN A 258 2.00 22.53 -12.62
N ASN A 259 1.97 21.63 -11.64
CA ASN A 259 1.17 21.75 -10.41
C ASN A 259 2.10 21.79 -9.20
N LYS A 260 2.50 22.99 -8.77
CA LYS A 260 3.42 23.19 -7.66
C LYS A 260 3.03 22.45 -6.37
N PRO A 261 1.78 22.49 -5.86
CA PRO A 261 1.36 21.70 -4.70
C PRO A 261 1.61 20.20 -4.87
N ILE A 262 1.24 19.61 -6.01
CA ILE A 262 1.46 18.19 -6.31
C ILE A 262 2.95 17.87 -6.45
N LEU A 263 3.72 18.74 -7.09
CA LEU A 263 5.16 18.56 -7.23
C LEU A 263 5.83 18.48 -5.85
N LEU A 264 5.50 19.39 -4.94
CA LEU A 264 6.05 19.41 -3.58
C LEU A 264 5.63 18.18 -2.77
N MET A 265 4.37 17.75 -2.87
CA MET A 265 3.89 16.53 -2.23
C MET A 265 4.57 15.27 -2.81
N THR A 266 4.77 15.22 -4.12
CA THR A 266 5.45 14.11 -4.79
C THR A 266 6.92 14.04 -4.39
N LEU A 267 7.62 15.18 -4.37
CA LEU A 267 8.99 15.28 -3.88
C LEU A 267 9.10 14.90 -2.39
N SER A 268 8.16 15.34 -1.57
CA SER A 268 8.09 14.95 -0.15
C SER A 268 7.96 13.43 0.01
N LYS A 269 7.03 12.81 -0.70
CA LYS A 269 6.84 11.36 -0.70
C LYS A 269 8.06 10.61 -1.26
N MET A 270 8.68 11.13 -2.31
CA MET A 270 9.87 10.56 -2.90
C MET A 270 11.05 10.61 -1.92
N LEU A 271 11.31 11.76 -1.30
CA LEU A 271 12.40 11.91 -0.34
C LEU A 271 12.16 11.11 0.95
N SER A 272 10.94 11.08 1.47
CA SER A 272 10.60 10.21 2.60
C SER A 272 10.63 8.72 2.24
N GLY A 273 10.41 8.38 0.98
CA GLY A 273 10.55 7.02 0.45
C GLY A 273 12.00 6.51 0.44
N PHE A 274 13.01 7.39 0.52
CA PHE A 274 14.40 7.01 0.80
C PHE A 274 14.63 6.59 2.25
N SER A 275 13.58 6.26 2.99
CA SER A 275 13.67 5.72 4.35
C SER A 275 14.54 4.48 4.38
N VAL A 276 15.75 4.65 4.86
CA VAL A 276 16.73 3.57 5.03
C VAL A 276 16.51 2.98 6.41
N GLY A 277 15.42 2.26 6.59
CA GLY A 277 15.06 1.68 7.89
C GLY A 277 15.34 0.19 7.98
N GLY A 278 15.59 -0.27 9.21
CA GLY A 278 15.46 -1.68 9.60
C GLY A 278 14.01 -1.98 10.00
N SER A 279 13.59 -3.22 9.82
CA SER A 279 12.26 -3.63 10.27
C SER A 279 12.22 -3.71 11.81
N LYS A 280 11.11 -3.26 12.43
CA LYS A 280 10.82 -3.50 13.85
C LYS A 280 10.94 -4.98 14.19
N SER A 281 10.46 -5.85 13.28
CA SER A 281 10.54 -7.31 13.42
C SER A 281 11.99 -7.82 13.50
N ASP A 282 12.92 -7.27 12.69
CA ASP A 282 14.34 -7.67 12.77
C ASP A 282 14.95 -7.30 14.13
N TYR A 283 14.63 -6.11 14.64
CA TYR A 283 15.08 -5.68 15.97
C TYR A 283 14.51 -6.58 17.07
N LEU A 284 13.21 -6.87 17.06
CA LEU A 284 12.56 -7.70 18.07
C LEU A 284 13.08 -9.15 18.07
N ILE A 285 13.35 -9.71 16.90
CA ILE A 285 13.80 -11.10 16.76
C ILE A 285 15.30 -11.22 17.00
N ASP A 286 16.14 -10.41 16.32
CA ASP A 286 17.59 -10.61 16.31
C ASP A 286 18.30 -9.94 17.51
N VAL A 287 17.65 -8.96 18.16
CA VAL A 287 18.22 -8.26 19.34
C VAL A 287 17.56 -8.67 20.63
N LEU A 288 16.22 -8.61 20.69
CA LEU A 288 15.45 -8.92 21.90
C LEU A 288 15.08 -10.41 22.04
N ASN A 289 15.19 -11.18 20.96
CA ASN A 289 14.77 -12.58 20.87
C ASN A 289 13.32 -12.80 21.36
N PHE A 290 12.43 -11.86 20.99
CA PHE A 290 11.03 -11.86 21.39
C PHE A 290 10.14 -11.26 20.29
N ALA A 291 9.76 -12.07 19.30
CA ALA A 291 8.93 -11.65 18.16
C ALA A 291 7.51 -11.20 18.58
N SER A 292 6.87 -11.93 19.50
CA SER A 292 5.51 -11.63 19.98
C SER A 292 5.42 -10.31 20.76
N LEU A 293 6.54 -9.68 21.10
CA LEU A 293 6.54 -8.33 21.65
C LEU A 293 5.89 -7.32 20.71
N ASN A 294 5.93 -7.58 19.40
CA ASN A 294 5.23 -6.76 18.40
C ASN A 294 3.72 -6.73 18.64
N ILE A 295 3.13 -7.86 19.02
CA ILE A 295 1.69 -7.95 19.33
C ILE A 295 1.39 -7.15 20.59
N ILE A 296 2.17 -7.39 21.66
CA ILE A 296 1.96 -6.78 22.98
C ILE A 296 2.04 -5.25 22.88
N THR A 297 3.08 -4.72 22.22
CA THR A 297 3.27 -3.27 22.08
C THR A 297 2.20 -2.62 21.18
N GLY A 298 1.61 -3.38 20.24
CA GLY A 298 0.59 -2.89 19.32
C GLY A 298 -0.84 -2.85 19.90
N ILE A 299 -1.14 -3.55 20.99
CA ILE A 299 -2.50 -3.61 21.56
C ILE A 299 -3.07 -2.22 21.88
N PRO A 300 -2.40 -1.35 22.67
CA PRO A 300 -2.94 -0.03 22.99
C PRO A 300 -3.16 0.83 21.75
N GLY A 301 -2.23 0.79 20.79
CA GLY A 301 -2.34 1.48 19.52
C GLY A 301 -3.53 1.03 18.69
N SER A 302 -3.86 -0.25 18.71
CA SER A 302 -5.01 -0.80 17.98
C SER A 302 -6.35 -0.28 18.51
N ILE A 303 -6.44 0.01 19.83
CA ILE A 303 -7.61 0.61 20.46
C ILE A 303 -7.72 2.09 20.11
N ILE A 304 -6.60 2.81 20.07
CA ILE A 304 -6.55 4.25 19.81
C ILE A 304 -6.77 4.57 18.33
N ASN A 305 -6.37 3.68 17.42
CA ASN A 305 -6.45 3.88 15.98
C ASN A 305 -7.85 4.34 15.50
N PRO A 306 -8.97 3.64 15.76
CA PRO A 306 -10.29 4.11 15.35
C PRO A 306 -10.69 5.44 16.00
N ILE A 307 -10.28 5.70 17.24
CA ILE A 307 -10.54 6.94 17.96
C ILE A 307 -9.80 8.12 17.30
N SER A 308 -8.61 7.87 16.75
CA SER A 308 -7.80 8.91 16.09
C SER A 308 -8.51 9.60 14.93
N TYR A 309 -9.39 8.88 14.22
CA TYR A 309 -10.18 9.48 13.13
C TYR A 309 -11.22 10.48 13.64
N ALA A 310 -11.82 10.25 14.80
CA ALA A 310 -12.78 11.17 15.41
C ALA A 310 -12.13 12.50 15.83
N ILE A 311 -10.82 12.51 16.08
CA ILE A 311 -10.07 13.70 16.51
C ILE A 311 -9.61 14.54 15.31
N VAL A 312 -9.59 14.00 14.08
CA VAL A 312 -9.12 14.72 12.87
C VAL A 312 -9.82 16.06 12.66
N PRO A 313 -11.17 16.19 12.77
CA PRO A 313 -11.84 17.49 12.61
C PRO A 313 -11.38 18.55 13.61
N TRP A 314 -11.04 18.14 14.83
CA TRP A 314 -10.50 19.05 15.84
C TRP A 314 -9.11 19.55 15.45
N PHE A 315 -8.20 18.65 15.04
CA PHE A 315 -6.87 19.03 14.53
C PHE A 315 -6.99 19.99 13.32
N ARG A 316 -7.93 19.70 12.42
CA ARG A 316 -8.13 20.49 11.20
C ARG A 316 -8.58 21.92 11.47
N ARG A 317 -9.31 22.16 12.56
CA ARG A 317 -9.76 23.50 12.98
C ARG A 317 -8.65 24.34 13.61
N HIS A 318 -7.64 23.71 14.22
CA HIS A 318 -6.61 24.41 14.99
C HIS A 318 -5.26 24.52 14.27
N PHE A 319 -5.01 23.68 13.29
CA PHE A 319 -3.71 23.60 12.64
C PHE A 319 -3.84 23.62 11.10
N SER A 320 -2.83 24.23 10.44
CA SER A 320 -2.80 24.28 8.97
C SER A 320 -2.58 22.89 8.35
N SER A 321 -3.08 22.67 7.12
CA SER A 321 -2.90 21.42 6.37
C SER A 321 -1.42 21.02 6.25
N ARG A 322 -0.52 22.01 6.01
CA ARG A 322 0.92 21.79 5.93
C ARG A 322 1.49 21.23 7.23
N PHE A 323 1.16 21.84 8.37
CA PHE A 323 1.62 21.38 9.68
C PHE A 323 1.11 19.96 9.97
N LEU A 324 -0.18 19.73 9.73
CA LEU A 324 -0.80 18.41 9.95
C LEU A 324 -0.21 17.32 9.04
N TYR A 325 0.14 17.66 7.80
CA TYR A 325 0.83 16.73 6.90
C TYR A 325 2.20 16.33 7.45
N ILE A 326 3.00 17.31 7.88
CA ILE A 326 4.32 17.06 8.46
C ILE A 326 4.18 16.24 9.74
N MET A 327 3.31 16.64 10.66
CA MET A 327 3.08 15.90 11.91
C MET A 327 2.57 14.49 11.63
N GLY A 328 1.53 14.32 10.82
CA GLY A 328 0.97 13.00 10.52
C GLY A 328 1.96 12.05 9.84
N THR A 329 2.82 12.57 8.97
CA THR A 329 3.76 11.75 8.20
C THR A 329 5.00 11.37 9.00
N TYR A 330 5.58 12.32 9.76
CA TYR A 330 6.91 12.16 10.37
C TYR A 330 6.91 11.96 11.88
N ILE A 331 5.76 12.13 12.56
CA ILE A 331 5.68 12.00 14.03
C ILE A 331 6.16 10.62 14.52
N GLY A 332 5.89 9.56 13.76
CA GLY A 332 6.32 8.22 14.12
C GLY A 332 7.85 8.10 14.25
N ASP A 333 8.57 8.66 13.29
CA ASP A 333 10.04 8.65 13.28
C ASP A 333 10.61 9.63 14.30
N ILE A 334 9.97 10.78 14.51
CA ILE A 334 10.36 11.76 15.55
C ILE A 334 10.24 11.12 16.94
N LEU A 335 9.17 10.41 17.21
CA LEU A 335 8.95 9.74 18.50
C LEU A 335 9.90 8.54 18.72
N LEU A 336 10.55 8.00 17.67
CA LEU A 336 11.60 6.99 17.82
C LEU A 336 12.93 7.55 18.33
N VAL A 337 13.16 8.86 18.20
CA VAL A 337 14.38 9.51 18.69
C VAL A 337 14.54 9.36 20.22
N PRO A 338 13.55 9.68 21.07
CA PRO A 338 13.62 9.38 22.51
C PRO A 338 13.83 7.88 22.80
N VAL A 339 13.19 6.98 22.03
CA VAL A 339 13.37 5.53 22.19
C VAL A 339 14.82 5.13 21.93
N PHE A 340 15.47 5.74 20.92
CA PHE A 340 16.90 5.52 20.66
C PHE A 340 17.76 5.94 21.83
N PHE A 341 17.57 7.14 22.37
CA PHE A 341 18.35 7.61 23.52
C PHE A 341 18.14 6.75 24.78
N VAL A 342 16.90 6.38 25.07
CA VAL A 342 16.60 5.45 26.18
C VAL A 342 17.31 4.12 25.97
N GLY A 343 17.28 3.57 24.76
CA GLY A 343 17.96 2.32 24.43
C GLY A 343 19.47 2.38 24.59
N CYS A 344 20.08 3.55 24.34
CA CYS A 344 21.54 3.78 24.46
C CYS A 344 22.03 3.89 25.91
N ILE A 345 21.15 4.03 26.92
CA ILE A 345 21.55 4.07 28.33
C ILE A 345 22.25 2.75 28.69
N GLY A 346 23.48 2.83 29.20
CA GLY A 346 24.36 1.68 29.50
C GLY A 346 25.33 1.34 28.38
N GLY A 347 25.33 2.10 27.26
CA GLY A 347 26.29 1.97 26.17
C GLY A 347 26.08 0.75 25.27
N LYS A 348 27.03 0.49 24.34
CA LYS A 348 26.90 -0.58 23.35
C LYS A 348 26.85 -2.00 23.95
N LYS A 349 27.60 -2.26 25.03
CA LYS A 349 27.68 -3.61 25.63
C LYS A 349 26.49 -3.92 26.53
N HIS A 350 26.05 -2.96 27.34
CA HIS A 350 25.03 -3.14 28.39
C HIS A 350 23.79 -2.26 28.18
N GLY A 351 23.59 -1.73 26.98
CA GLY A 351 22.51 -0.82 26.63
C GLY A 351 21.12 -1.43 26.88
N LEU A 352 20.17 -0.57 27.28
CA LEU A 352 18.78 -0.96 27.52
C LEU A 352 18.12 -1.51 26.26
N TYR A 353 18.63 -1.18 25.04
CA TYR A 353 18.12 -1.71 23.77
C TYR A 353 18.21 -3.25 23.66
N LYS A 354 19.00 -3.92 24.51
CA LYS A 354 19.07 -5.39 24.62
C LYS A 354 18.10 -5.96 25.66
N LYS A 355 17.46 -5.12 26.48
CA LYS A 355 16.60 -5.55 27.57
C LYS A 355 15.13 -5.48 27.16
N VAL A 356 14.41 -6.60 27.30
CA VAL A 356 13.02 -6.73 26.84
C VAL A 356 12.09 -5.74 27.55
N VAL A 357 12.11 -5.68 28.90
CA VAL A 357 11.14 -4.90 29.68
C VAL A 357 11.24 -3.39 29.42
N PRO A 358 12.41 -2.73 29.51
CA PRO A 358 12.53 -1.30 29.22
C PRO A 358 12.10 -0.96 27.80
N MET A 359 12.49 -1.80 26.84
CA MET A 359 12.14 -1.57 25.44
C MET A 359 10.67 -1.87 25.13
N ALA A 360 10.06 -2.85 25.83
CA ALA A 360 8.62 -3.07 25.74
C ALA A 360 7.83 -1.81 26.15
N ILE A 361 8.22 -1.19 27.28
CA ILE A 361 7.58 0.04 27.77
C ILE A 361 7.80 1.18 26.76
N ALA A 362 9.05 1.41 26.32
CA ALA A 362 9.38 2.48 25.38
C ALA A 362 8.65 2.32 24.04
N LEU A 363 8.61 1.10 23.49
CA LEU A 363 7.92 0.81 22.23
C LEU A 363 6.40 0.90 22.35
N THR A 364 5.83 0.48 23.49
CA THR A 364 4.39 0.63 23.73
C THR A 364 3.99 2.11 23.81
N LEU A 365 4.77 2.92 24.53
CA LEU A 365 4.54 4.36 24.59
C LEU A 365 4.68 5.02 23.23
N TRP A 366 5.73 4.67 22.49
CA TRP A 366 5.93 5.16 21.12
C TRP A 366 4.73 4.84 20.21
N GLU A 367 4.31 3.57 20.16
CA GLU A 367 3.23 3.12 19.29
C GLU A 367 1.89 3.75 19.68
N THR A 368 1.64 3.86 20.98
CA THR A 368 0.44 4.52 21.54
C THR A 368 0.35 5.99 21.10
N LEU A 369 1.43 6.75 21.30
CA LEU A 369 1.50 8.16 20.89
C LEU A 369 1.42 8.34 19.39
N PHE A 370 2.10 7.49 18.63
CA PHE A 370 2.04 7.50 17.17
C PHE A 370 0.62 7.25 16.64
N MET A 371 -0.13 6.33 17.25
CA MET A 371 -1.49 5.99 16.82
C MET A 371 -2.53 7.09 17.08
N ILE A 372 -2.26 8.04 17.97
CA ILE A 372 -3.10 9.25 18.14
C ILE A 372 -3.16 10.05 16.83
N PHE A 373 -2.05 10.12 16.09
CA PHE A 373 -1.96 10.84 14.82
C PHE A 373 -2.30 10.00 13.59
N TYR A 374 -2.72 8.73 13.78
CA TYR A 374 -2.96 7.83 12.66
C TYR A 374 -4.07 8.34 11.72
N GLY A 375 -5.18 8.84 12.26
CA GLY A 375 -6.26 9.46 11.47
C GLY A 375 -5.77 10.66 10.67
N VAL A 376 -4.97 11.55 11.27
CA VAL A 376 -4.34 12.68 10.59
C VAL A 376 -3.46 12.21 9.44
N ARG A 377 -2.61 11.20 9.67
CA ARG A 377 -1.72 10.61 8.66
C ARG A 377 -2.46 10.03 7.46
N LYS A 378 -3.66 9.50 7.67
CA LYS A 378 -4.47 8.90 6.59
C LYS A 378 -5.33 9.92 5.84
N VAL A 379 -5.94 10.86 6.55
CA VAL A 379 -6.92 11.78 5.98
C VAL A 379 -6.25 12.99 5.32
N ILE A 380 -5.33 13.65 6.02
CA ILE A 380 -4.76 14.93 5.56
C ILE A 380 -4.01 14.83 4.21
N PRO A 381 -3.17 13.81 3.94
CA PRO A 381 -2.52 13.70 2.64
C PRO A 381 -3.52 13.51 1.48
N THR A 382 -4.64 12.81 1.73
CA THR A 382 -5.70 12.62 0.73
C THR A 382 -6.46 13.92 0.49
N GLU A 383 -6.79 14.67 1.54
CA GLU A 383 -7.42 15.98 1.46
C GLU A 383 -6.52 16.95 0.66
N MET A 384 -5.25 17.06 1.03
CA MET A 384 -4.29 17.93 0.34
C MET A 384 -4.08 17.53 -1.12
N TYR A 385 -4.14 16.22 -1.43
CA TYR A 385 -4.08 15.74 -2.80
C TYR A 385 -5.29 16.24 -3.61
N ASN A 386 -6.50 16.15 -3.06
CA ASN A 386 -7.71 16.64 -3.71
C ASN A 386 -7.68 18.16 -3.90
N GLU A 387 -7.26 18.92 -2.87
CA GLU A 387 -7.06 20.38 -2.96
C GLU A 387 -6.04 20.76 -4.05
N ALA A 388 -4.99 19.96 -4.21
CA ALA A 388 -3.99 20.19 -5.24
C ALA A 388 -4.51 19.83 -6.65
N MET A 389 -5.49 18.92 -6.78
CA MET A 389 -6.22 18.69 -8.04
C MET A 389 -7.13 19.88 -8.39
N ASP A 390 -7.84 20.43 -7.40
CA ASP A 390 -8.62 21.66 -7.58
C ASP A 390 -7.71 22.85 -7.94
N TYR A 391 -6.52 22.94 -7.37
CA TYR A 391 -5.51 23.93 -7.76
C TYR A 391 -5.07 23.77 -9.22
N CYS A 392 -4.92 22.53 -9.72
CA CYS A 392 -4.62 22.27 -11.11
C CYS A 392 -5.73 22.76 -12.03
N GLU A 393 -6.99 22.47 -11.71
CA GLU A 393 -8.15 22.97 -12.44
C GLU A 393 -8.21 24.51 -12.43
N TRP A 394 -8.02 25.12 -11.26
CA TRP A 394 -8.03 26.56 -11.10
C TRP A 394 -6.95 27.28 -11.92
N LYS A 395 -5.72 26.72 -11.93
CA LYS A 395 -4.57 27.33 -12.58
C LYS A 395 -4.49 26.98 -14.08
N ASN A 396 -4.76 25.73 -14.44
CA ASN A 396 -4.48 25.18 -15.76
C ASN A 396 -5.76 24.91 -16.57
N GLY A 397 -6.95 25.02 -15.96
CA GLY A 397 -8.24 24.75 -16.62
C GLY A 397 -8.58 23.26 -16.85
N TYR A 398 -7.75 22.33 -16.34
CA TYR A 398 -7.99 20.89 -16.47
C TYR A 398 -7.61 20.11 -15.21
N ARG A 399 -8.22 18.92 -15.03
CA ARG A 399 -7.89 17.97 -13.96
C ARG A 399 -7.16 16.74 -14.51
N THR A 400 -6.14 16.27 -13.81
CA THR A 400 -5.29 15.15 -14.25
C THR A 400 -5.07 14.12 -13.15
N GLU A 401 -6.14 13.70 -12.48
CA GLU A 401 -6.07 12.80 -11.31
C GLU A 401 -5.37 11.47 -11.65
N GLY A 402 -5.81 10.80 -12.70
CA GLY A 402 -5.25 9.51 -13.10
C GLY A 402 -3.77 9.59 -13.48
N MET A 403 -3.40 10.60 -14.28
CA MET A 403 -2.02 10.82 -14.73
C MET A 403 -1.09 11.14 -13.57
N THR A 404 -1.55 11.97 -12.63
CA THR A 404 -0.79 12.36 -11.45
C THR A 404 -0.55 11.18 -10.51
N SER A 405 -1.57 10.34 -10.31
CA SER A 405 -1.45 9.13 -9.49
C SER A 405 -0.44 8.13 -10.06
N VAL A 406 -0.43 7.90 -11.37
CA VAL A 406 0.55 7.03 -12.05
C VAL A 406 1.97 7.56 -11.86
N ALA A 407 2.18 8.85 -12.09
CA ALA A 407 3.52 9.44 -11.96
C ALA A 407 4.01 9.46 -10.51
N GLN A 408 3.12 9.70 -9.52
CA GLN A 408 3.47 9.54 -8.10
C GLN A 408 3.82 8.10 -7.74
N GLY A 409 3.09 7.12 -8.28
CA GLY A 409 3.38 5.70 -8.08
C GLY A 409 4.77 5.34 -8.60
N LEU A 410 5.16 5.80 -9.79
CA LEU A 410 6.50 5.62 -10.35
C LEU A 410 7.59 6.24 -9.46
N ALA A 411 7.39 7.47 -8.98
CA ALA A 411 8.33 8.12 -8.09
C ALA A 411 8.54 7.32 -6.79
N GLN A 412 7.47 6.78 -6.21
CA GLN A 412 7.54 5.92 -5.02
C GLN A 412 8.28 4.59 -5.28
N LYS A 413 8.02 3.93 -6.42
CA LYS A 413 8.73 2.71 -6.82
C LYS A 413 10.23 2.95 -6.93
N LEU A 414 10.65 4.02 -7.60
CA LEU A 414 12.07 4.39 -7.71
C LEU A 414 12.70 4.63 -6.34
N SER A 415 12.03 5.36 -5.46
CA SER A 415 12.52 5.59 -4.09
C SER A 415 12.67 4.29 -3.30
N SER A 416 11.72 3.36 -3.42
CA SER A 416 11.75 2.07 -2.70
C SER A 416 12.89 1.17 -3.17
N ILE A 417 13.23 1.19 -4.47
CA ILE A 417 14.38 0.45 -5.01
C ILE A 417 15.68 0.93 -4.35
N VAL A 418 15.89 2.26 -4.35
CA VAL A 418 17.09 2.87 -3.77
C VAL A 418 17.16 2.62 -2.26
N SER A 419 16.05 2.82 -1.55
CA SER A 419 15.94 2.59 -0.11
C SER A 419 16.27 1.13 0.27
N SER A 420 15.69 0.17 -0.45
CA SER A 420 15.95 -1.26 -0.24
C SER A 420 17.42 -1.62 -0.47
N TYR A 421 18.04 -1.06 -1.53
CA TYR A 421 19.48 -1.25 -1.80
C TYR A 421 20.34 -0.75 -0.64
N ILE A 422 20.10 0.48 -0.19
CA ILE A 422 20.87 1.11 0.89
C ILE A 422 20.64 0.36 2.21
N ALA A 423 19.43 -0.04 2.53
CA ALA A 423 19.13 -0.80 3.75
C ALA A 423 19.90 -2.12 3.82
N LEU A 424 19.95 -2.88 2.72
CA LEU A 424 20.74 -4.12 2.62
C LEU A 424 22.26 -3.85 2.65
N PHE A 425 22.69 -2.73 2.09
CA PHE A 425 24.09 -2.32 2.16
C PHE A 425 24.51 -1.99 3.60
N ILE A 426 23.69 -1.24 4.35
CA ILE A 426 23.96 -0.97 5.77
C ILE A 426 23.93 -2.28 6.58
N LYS A 427 22.98 -3.20 6.29
CA LYS A 427 22.99 -4.53 6.92
C LYS A 427 24.30 -5.27 6.72
N GLN A 428 24.92 -5.15 5.54
CA GLN A 428 26.23 -5.74 5.26
C GLN A 428 27.34 -5.02 6.04
N LEU A 429 27.33 -3.68 6.12
CA LEU A 429 28.34 -2.88 6.83
C LEU A 429 28.34 -3.16 8.35
N ILE A 430 27.18 -3.38 8.96
CA ILE A 430 27.09 -3.71 10.39
C ILE A 430 27.47 -5.18 10.68
N GLY A 431 27.89 -5.96 9.67
CA GLY A 431 28.33 -7.33 9.82
C GLY A 431 27.20 -8.30 10.17
N TYR A 432 26.03 -8.19 9.51
CA TYR A 432 24.89 -9.08 9.77
C TYR A 432 25.21 -10.51 9.36
N ASP A 433 25.15 -11.45 10.32
CA ASP A 433 25.34 -12.89 10.07
C ASP A 433 24.01 -13.52 9.61
N LEU A 434 23.97 -13.97 8.35
CA LEU A 434 22.82 -14.62 7.72
C LEU A 434 22.43 -15.92 8.39
N THR A 435 23.41 -16.61 8.98
CA THR A 435 23.27 -17.95 9.52
C THR A 435 22.99 -18.00 11.02
N ALA A 436 23.22 -16.86 11.72
CA ALA A 436 23.06 -16.80 13.17
C ALA A 436 21.67 -17.27 13.63
N TYR A 437 20.62 -16.82 12.94
CA TYR A 437 19.24 -17.15 13.28
C TYR A 437 18.94 -18.65 13.15
N THR A 438 19.42 -19.30 12.09
CA THR A 438 19.22 -20.76 11.87
C THR A 438 20.10 -21.61 12.79
N ARG A 439 21.25 -21.10 13.21
CA ARG A 439 22.13 -21.76 14.18
C ARG A 439 21.69 -21.56 15.63
N GLY A 440 20.70 -20.72 15.90
CA GLY A 440 20.32 -20.34 17.27
C GLY A 440 21.38 -19.51 17.98
N THR A 441 22.32 -18.88 17.25
CA THR A 441 23.36 -18.03 17.81
C THR A 441 22.95 -16.56 17.75
N ALA A 442 23.41 -15.75 18.72
CA ALA A 442 23.12 -14.33 18.74
C ALA A 442 23.98 -13.56 17.74
N GLN A 443 23.45 -12.51 17.15
CA GLN A 443 24.23 -11.52 16.40
C GLN A 443 25.27 -10.84 17.30
N SER A 444 26.35 -10.31 16.69
CA SER A 444 27.36 -9.56 17.41
C SER A 444 26.79 -8.30 18.08
N ASP A 445 27.43 -7.79 19.12
CA ASP A 445 26.98 -6.58 19.83
C ASP A 445 26.96 -5.35 18.90
N SER A 446 27.91 -5.29 17.96
CA SER A 446 27.93 -4.22 16.95
C SER A 446 26.75 -4.33 15.99
N THR A 447 26.45 -5.54 15.53
CA THR A 447 25.29 -5.82 14.66
C THR A 447 23.98 -5.51 15.38
N LYS A 448 23.83 -5.92 16.63
CA LYS A 448 22.64 -5.64 17.45
C LYS A 448 22.41 -4.13 17.60
N PHE A 449 23.47 -3.36 17.89
CA PHE A 449 23.36 -1.91 17.96
C PHE A 449 23.02 -1.30 16.61
N GLY A 450 23.63 -1.79 15.53
CA GLY A 450 23.32 -1.37 14.16
C GLY A 450 21.87 -1.62 13.77
N LEU A 451 21.31 -2.79 14.10
CA LEU A 451 19.88 -3.11 13.86
C LEU A 451 18.96 -2.20 14.67
N PHE A 452 19.31 -1.91 15.92
CA PHE A 452 18.58 -0.97 16.75
C PHE A 452 18.59 0.46 16.15
N ALA A 453 19.76 0.94 15.72
CA ALA A 453 19.89 2.23 15.06
C ALA A 453 19.14 2.30 13.72
N MET A 454 19.19 1.22 12.92
CA MET A 454 18.43 1.10 11.66
C MET A 454 16.92 1.15 11.89
N PHE A 455 16.44 0.66 13.01
CA PHE A 455 15.00 0.72 13.33
C PHE A 455 14.60 2.09 13.89
N THR A 456 15.46 2.77 14.65
CA THR A 456 15.08 3.95 15.42
C THR A 456 15.55 5.27 14.81
N ILE A 457 16.86 5.52 14.78
CA ILE A 457 17.40 6.84 14.44
C ILE A 457 17.64 7.04 12.94
N ILE A 458 17.99 5.99 12.19
CA ILE A 458 18.26 6.12 10.74
C ILE A 458 17.00 6.49 9.95
N PRO A 459 15.80 5.90 10.20
CA PRO A 459 14.58 6.34 9.56
C PRO A 459 14.29 7.82 9.83
N PHE A 460 14.43 8.29 11.07
CA PHE A 460 14.23 9.70 11.40
C PHE A 460 15.10 10.63 10.53
N VAL A 461 16.39 10.35 10.38
CA VAL A 461 17.28 11.17 9.57
C VAL A 461 16.91 11.12 8.09
N THR A 462 16.61 9.94 7.55
CA THR A 462 16.38 9.76 6.12
C THR A 462 14.99 10.22 5.68
N THR A 463 13.94 9.92 6.45
CA THR A 463 12.57 10.34 6.12
C THR A 463 12.35 11.84 6.34
N SER A 464 13.05 12.45 7.30
CA SER A 464 12.97 13.90 7.56
C SER A 464 13.35 14.76 6.36
N LEU A 465 14.13 14.22 5.40
CA LEU A 465 14.40 14.91 4.13
C LEU A 465 13.11 15.25 3.36
N GLY A 466 12.07 14.46 3.51
CA GLY A 466 10.77 14.73 2.90
C GLY A 466 10.02 15.93 3.52
N ILE A 467 10.46 16.45 4.67
CA ILE A 467 9.91 17.69 5.24
C ILE A 467 10.32 18.91 4.40
N ILE A 468 11.51 18.87 3.80
CA ILE A 468 12.08 20.03 3.09
C ILE A 468 11.14 20.56 2.00
N PRO A 469 10.61 19.76 1.06
CA PRO A 469 9.68 20.28 0.07
C PRO A 469 8.41 20.88 0.69
N MET A 470 7.94 20.32 1.81
CA MET A 470 6.72 20.79 2.47
C MET A 470 6.88 22.16 3.13
N LEU A 471 8.11 22.59 3.43
CA LEU A 471 8.36 23.96 3.89
C LEU A 471 8.01 25.01 2.83
N PHE A 472 8.09 24.64 1.55
CA PHE A 472 7.75 25.48 0.41
C PHE A 472 6.29 25.34 -0.07
N TYR A 473 5.48 24.52 0.63
CA TYR A 473 4.07 24.35 0.32
C TYR A 473 3.28 25.60 0.65
N ASP A 474 2.73 26.27 -0.35
CA ASP A 474 2.16 27.61 -0.29
C ASP A 474 0.64 27.68 -0.48
N LEU A 475 -0.05 26.54 -0.61
CA LEU A 475 -1.50 26.49 -0.69
C LEU A 475 -2.10 26.66 0.73
N ASN A 476 -2.08 27.91 1.22
CA ASN A 476 -2.63 28.29 2.52
C ASN A 476 -4.14 28.57 2.45
N ASP A 477 -4.79 28.74 3.60
CA ASP A 477 -6.25 28.85 3.68
C ASP A 477 -6.79 30.08 2.89
N LYS A 478 -6.10 31.22 2.91
CA LYS A 478 -6.47 32.40 2.12
C LYS A 478 -6.42 32.13 0.61
N LYS A 479 -5.40 31.40 0.15
CA LYS A 479 -5.25 31.06 -1.26
C LYS A 479 -6.27 30.01 -1.70
N LYS A 480 -6.65 29.10 -0.78
CA LYS A 480 -7.73 28.13 -1.00
C LYS A 480 -9.07 28.81 -1.12
N GLU A 481 -9.41 29.74 -0.23
CA GLU A 481 -10.65 30.49 -0.25
C GLU A 481 -10.84 31.18 -1.60
N LYS A 482 -9.85 31.96 -2.05
CA LYS A 482 -9.87 32.58 -3.37
C LYS A 482 -10.01 31.57 -4.52
N MET A 483 -9.30 30.45 -4.43
CA MET A 483 -9.37 29.38 -5.43
C MET A 483 -10.77 28.78 -5.52
N TYR A 484 -11.39 28.49 -4.37
CA TYR A 484 -12.73 27.88 -4.33
C TYR A 484 -13.82 28.87 -4.76
N GLU A 485 -13.74 30.15 -4.40
CA GLU A 485 -14.66 31.18 -4.92
C GLU A 485 -14.63 31.22 -6.45
N GLU A 486 -13.45 31.37 -7.06
CA GLU A 486 -13.32 31.43 -8.51
C GLU A 486 -13.74 30.10 -9.21
N LEU A 487 -13.45 28.94 -8.58
CA LEU A 487 -13.86 27.64 -9.12
C LEU A 487 -15.37 27.41 -9.05
N LEU A 488 -16.02 27.82 -7.95
CA LEU A 488 -17.47 27.69 -7.81
C LEU A 488 -18.21 28.53 -8.86
N GLU A 489 -17.75 29.75 -9.11
CA GLU A 489 -18.30 30.60 -10.17
C GLU A 489 -18.16 29.95 -11.55
N ARG A 490 -16.98 29.41 -11.88
CA ARG A 490 -16.73 28.73 -13.16
C ARG A 490 -17.59 27.46 -13.32
N ARG A 491 -17.66 26.64 -12.27
CA ARG A 491 -18.46 25.40 -12.28
C ARG A 491 -19.95 25.71 -12.37
N ALA A 492 -20.43 26.78 -11.73
CA ALA A 492 -21.81 27.23 -11.82
C ALA A 492 -22.16 27.72 -13.24
N ALA A 493 -21.26 28.47 -13.90
CA ALA A 493 -21.42 28.89 -15.27
C ALA A 493 -21.51 27.68 -16.23
N MET A 494 -20.56 26.72 -16.11
CA MET A 494 -20.58 25.50 -16.92
C MET A 494 -21.84 24.64 -16.69
N SER A 495 -22.32 24.55 -15.45
CA SER A 495 -23.53 23.81 -15.12
C SER A 495 -24.78 24.43 -15.75
N LYS A 496 -24.86 25.76 -15.79
CA LYS A 496 -25.97 26.46 -16.45
C LYS A 496 -25.99 26.19 -17.96
N GLU A 497 -24.85 26.28 -18.62
CA GLU A 497 -24.73 25.99 -20.06
C GLU A 497 -24.98 24.51 -20.37
N ALA A 498 -24.49 23.59 -19.52
CA ALA A 498 -24.80 22.17 -19.66
C ALA A 498 -26.31 21.88 -19.56
N THR A 499 -27.01 22.61 -18.70
CA THR A 499 -28.46 22.45 -18.51
C THR A 499 -29.25 23.11 -19.66
N SER A 500 -28.70 24.15 -20.32
CA SER A 500 -29.31 24.78 -21.49
C SER A 500 -29.23 23.94 -22.75
N GLY A 501 -28.37 22.92 -22.77
CA GLY A 501 -28.14 22.05 -23.94
C GLY A 501 -27.32 22.71 -25.07
N ASP A 502 -26.76 23.90 -24.82
CA ASP A 502 -25.92 24.60 -25.80
C ASP A 502 -24.48 24.09 -25.75
N LEU A 503 -24.18 23.08 -26.58
CA LEU A 503 -22.87 22.46 -26.71
C LEU A 503 -21.78 23.43 -27.17
N GLU A 504 -22.13 24.42 -28.06
CA GLU A 504 -21.14 25.40 -28.52
C GLU A 504 -20.74 26.38 -27.41
N ALA A 505 -21.69 26.80 -26.58
CA ALA A 505 -21.40 27.64 -25.42
C ALA A 505 -20.54 26.91 -24.38
N LEU A 506 -20.80 25.61 -24.15
CA LEU A 506 -19.98 24.73 -23.29
C LEU A 506 -18.53 24.62 -23.81
N GLU A 507 -18.34 24.40 -25.11
CA GLU A 507 -17.01 24.34 -25.72
C GLU A 507 -16.28 25.68 -25.66
N ARG A 508 -16.97 26.80 -25.86
CA ARG A 508 -16.40 28.16 -25.73
C ARG A 508 -15.95 28.44 -24.30
N LEU A 509 -16.77 28.08 -23.27
CA LEU A 509 -16.41 28.22 -21.87
C LEU A 509 -15.23 27.35 -21.48
N ALA A 510 -15.19 26.08 -21.90
CA ALA A 510 -14.08 25.18 -21.65
C ALA A 510 -12.77 25.70 -22.27
N LYS A 511 -12.85 26.25 -23.51
CA LYS A 511 -11.70 26.84 -24.19
C LYS A 511 -11.22 28.13 -23.51
N ALA A 512 -12.13 28.98 -23.08
CA ALA A 512 -11.80 30.20 -22.34
C ALA A 512 -11.14 29.89 -20.98
N GLN A 513 -11.54 28.82 -20.30
CA GLN A 513 -10.90 28.36 -19.06
C GLN A 513 -9.48 27.86 -19.27
N MET A 514 -9.22 27.15 -20.36
CA MET A 514 -7.86 26.72 -20.74
C MET A 514 -6.96 27.92 -21.05
N ASP A 515 -7.49 28.94 -21.74
CA ASP A 515 -6.75 30.17 -22.06
C ASP A 515 -6.42 31.02 -20.82
N ILE A 516 -7.35 31.09 -19.85
CA ILE A 516 -7.08 31.72 -18.54
C ILE A 516 -6.00 30.96 -17.78
N GLY A 517 -6.02 29.62 -17.83
CA GLY A 517 -5.01 28.77 -17.24
C GLY A 517 -3.62 28.98 -17.86
N SER A 518 -3.53 29.11 -19.21
CA SER A 518 -2.27 29.37 -19.89
C SER A 518 -1.66 30.72 -19.51
N LYS A 519 -2.47 31.79 -19.45
CA LYS A 519 -2.03 33.13 -19.02
C LYS A 519 -1.56 33.19 -17.55
N LYS A 520 -2.15 32.39 -16.66
CA LYS A 520 -1.67 32.27 -15.26
C LYS A 520 -0.36 31.48 -15.13
N ASN A 521 0.05 30.72 -16.13
CA ASN A 521 1.33 30.01 -16.13
C ASN A 521 2.50 30.88 -16.61
N GLU A 522 2.23 32.01 -17.27
CA GLU A 522 3.23 32.98 -17.72
C GLU A 522 3.58 34.05 -16.68
N LEU A 523 2.81 34.13 -15.58
CA LEU A 523 3.05 34.97 -14.40
C LEU A 523 3.57 34.15 -13.22
#